data_15857ec21b83aba43fccd5420f068299
#
_entry.id   15857ec21b83aba43fccd5420f068299
#
_cell.length_a   1.000
_cell.length_b   1.000
_cell.length_c   1.000
_cell.angle_alpha   90.00
_cell.angle_beta   90.00
_cell.angle_gamma   90.00
#
_symmetry.space_group_name_H-M   'P 1'
#
loop_
_entity.id
_entity.type
_entity.pdbx_description
1 polymer ?
#
loop_
_entity_poly.entity_id
_entity_poly.type
_entity_poly.pdbx_seq_one_letter_code
_entity_poly.pdbx_strand_id
1 'polypeptide(L)'
;MLLANAPCSWGINYPTDNAVTWQQYLDEVAAAGYRGTELGPFGYLPTEPGLLHAELARRDLELIGATHVHTFGDRSSAPQLMETLRELAPLLRDLGAGHLVIMDESNWYPLGREGVLDEAGWQGLVATVREAQAVIEGDFGLKASFHPHIGTAVELESQIDRLLAETDIDLCFDTGHHAFWNQDPLAYMRKVWDRIAYVHLKNVDAAVRRRVLDRTLSVADSYGAGVMAPLPDGAVDIREIMHFLNEEGFTGPVVVEQDVAENATETPLQLARRNLQYVRAIA
;
A
#
# COMPACT_ATOMS: atom_id res chain seq x y z
N MET A 1 -8.43 -14.80 -8.10
CA MET A 1 -7.77 -13.63 -7.45
C MET A 1 -8.57 -12.38 -7.75
N LEU A 2 -9.00 -11.61 -6.76
CA LEU A 2 -9.70 -10.34 -6.95
C LEU A 2 -8.65 -9.23 -7.12
N LEU A 3 -8.72 -8.51 -8.25
CA LEU A 3 -7.86 -7.35 -8.50
C LEU A 3 -8.57 -6.08 -8.07
N ALA A 4 -7.91 -5.30 -7.23
CA ALA A 4 -8.41 -4.04 -6.70
C ALA A 4 -7.50 -2.86 -7.06
N ASN A 5 -7.98 -1.66 -6.76
CA ASN A 5 -7.20 -0.43 -6.86
C ASN A 5 -7.34 0.40 -5.58
N ALA A 6 -6.47 1.37 -5.37
CA ALA A 6 -6.45 2.22 -4.18
C ALA A 6 -6.60 3.71 -4.53
N PRO A 7 -7.18 4.53 -3.64
CA PRO A 7 -7.36 5.96 -3.86
C PRO A 7 -6.07 6.75 -4.14
N CYS A 8 -4.91 6.30 -3.63
CA CYS A 8 -3.61 6.91 -3.93
C CYS A 8 -3.32 6.97 -5.43
N SER A 9 -3.85 6.03 -6.24
CA SER A 9 -3.75 6.05 -7.71
C SER A 9 -4.47 7.25 -8.35
N TRP A 10 -5.30 7.97 -7.62
CA TRP A 10 -5.93 9.25 -8.00
C TRP A 10 -5.34 10.45 -7.26
N GLY A 11 -4.19 10.27 -6.61
CA GLY A 11 -3.54 11.30 -5.80
C GLY A 11 -4.24 11.58 -4.48
N ILE A 12 -5.08 10.67 -4.00
CA ILE A 12 -5.85 10.81 -2.77
C ILE A 12 -5.06 10.20 -1.62
N ASN A 13 -4.33 11.06 -0.90
CA ASN A 13 -3.47 10.67 0.22
C ASN A 13 -3.98 11.19 1.57
N TYR A 14 -5.00 12.06 1.57
CA TYR A 14 -5.59 12.66 2.76
C TYR A 14 -7.11 12.55 2.72
N PRO A 15 -7.81 12.61 3.87
CA PRO A 15 -9.27 12.48 3.90
C PRO A 15 -10.01 13.69 3.30
N THR A 16 -9.40 14.86 3.26
CA THR A 16 -9.99 16.12 2.78
C THR A 16 -9.11 16.84 1.76
N ASP A 17 -9.64 17.87 1.16
CA ASP A 17 -8.95 18.77 0.21
C ASP A 17 -8.46 18.09 -1.08
N ASN A 18 -9.10 17.00 -1.47
CA ASN A 18 -8.79 16.28 -2.69
C ASN A 18 -9.50 16.91 -3.91
N ALA A 19 -8.79 16.97 -5.04
CA ALA A 19 -9.36 17.44 -6.31
C ALA A 19 -10.43 16.48 -6.85
N VAL A 20 -10.32 15.18 -6.54
CA VAL A 20 -11.24 14.12 -6.96
C VAL A 20 -12.20 13.81 -5.80
N THR A 21 -13.50 13.85 -6.06
CA THR A 21 -14.51 13.46 -5.07
C THR A 21 -14.56 11.94 -4.94
N TRP A 22 -15.01 11.44 -3.79
CA TRP A 22 -15.13 9.99 -3.58
C TRP A 22 -16.13 9.34 -4.58
N GLN A 23 -17.18 10.04 -4.99
CA GLN A 23 -18.12 9.55 -6.00
C GLN A 23 -17.42 9.36 -7.35
N GLN A 24 -16.64 10.38 -7.78
CA GLN A 24 -15.87 10.31 -9.02
C GLN A 24 -14.85 9.18 -8.97
N TYR A 25 -14.12 9.05 -7.85
CA TYR A 25 -13.16 7.96 -7.66
C TYR A 25 -13.80 6.59 -7.84
N LEU A 26 -14.89 6.30 -7.13
CA LEU A 26 -15.59 5.01 -7.23
C LEU A 26 -16.16 4.77 -8.64
N ASP A 27 -16.69 5.81 -9.29
CA ASP A 27 -17.18 5.71 -10.69
C ASP A 27 -16.04 5.38 -11.64
N GLU A 28 -14.87 5.99 -11.48
CA GLU A 28 -13.71 5.75 -12.34
C GLU A 28 -13.03 4.39 -12.07
N VAL A 29 -12.94 3.93 -10.83
CA VAL A 29 -12.46 2.57 -10.50
C VAL A 29 -13.32 1.50 -11.17
N ALA A 30 -14.65 1.63 -11.05
CA ALA A 30 -15.59 0.72 -11.71
C ALA A 30 -15.48 0.82 -13.24
N ALA A 31 -15.38 2.04 -13.78
CA ALA A 31 -15.23 2.28 -15.24
C ALA A 31 -13.87 1.78 -15.78
N ALA A 32 -12.82 1.73 -14.94
CA ALA A 32 -11.56 1.09 -15.31
C ALA A 32 -11.70 -0.44 -15.43
N GLY A 33 -12.68 -1.02 -14.74
CA GLY A 33 -13.00 -2.45 -14.78
C GLY A 33 -12.55 -3.23 -13.56
N TYR A 34 -12.09 -2.56 -12.49
CA TYR A 34 -11.81 -3.21 -11.20
C TYR A 34 -13.10 -3.68 -10.53
N ARG A 35 -12.97 -4.67 -9.66
CA ARG A 35 -14.05 -5.21 -8.83
C ARG A 35 -13.81 -4.98 -7.35
N GLY A 36 -12.60 -4.57 -6.97
CA GLY A 36 -12.22 -4.27 -5.61
C GLY A 36 -11.63 -2.86 -5.48
N THR A 37 -11.77 -2.28 -4.31
CA THR A 37 -11.13 -1.02 -3.92
C THR A 37 -10.65 -1.09 -2.47
N GLU A 38 -9.58 -0.36 -2.16
CA GLU A 38 -9.26 0.00 -0.78
C GLU A 38 -10.09 1.20 -0.32
N LEU A 39 -10.21 1.35 1.01
CA LEU A 39 -10.88 2.50 1.61
C LEU A 39 -10.13 3.82 1.35
N GLY A 40 -8.79 3.75 1.24
CA GLY A 40 -7.93 4.92 1.24
C GLY A 40 -7.89 5.62 2.61
N PRO A 41 -7.56 6.93 2.65
CA PRO A 41 -7.51 7.67 3.90
C PRO A 41 -8.86 7.64 4.61
N PHE A 42 -8.87 7.27 5.90
CA PHE A 42 -10.09 7.18 6.69
C PHE A 42 -10.82 8.53 6.74
N GLY A 43 -12.07 8.55 6.30
CA GLY A 43 -12.90 9.77 6.15
C GLY A 43 -12.95 10.34 4.72
N TYR A 44 -12.19 9.80 3.76
CA TYR A 44 -12.36 10.15 2.33
C TYR A 44 -13.60 9.49 1.74
N LEU A 45 -13.72 8.17 1.82
CA LEU A 45 -14.97 7.48 1.53
C LEU A 45 -15.96 7.66 2.70
N PRO A 46 -17.27 7.53 2.48
CA PRO A 46 -18.25 7.59 3.56
C PRO A 46 -17.90 6.63 4.71
N THR A 47 -18.00 7.10 5.94
CA THR A 47 -17.77 6.30 7.15
C THR A 47 -19.04 5.67 7.72
N GLU A 48 -20.21 6.01 7.17
CA GLU A 48 -21.47 5.34 7.50
C GLU A 48 -21.56 4.05 6.69
N PRO A 49 -21.62 2.86 7.36
CA PRO A 49 -21.48 1.57 6.67
C PRO A 49 -22.58 1.30 5.63
N GLY A 50 -23.83 1.69 5.91
CA GLY A 50 -24.96 1.46 4.99
C GLY A 50 -24.82 2.30 3.72
N LEU A 51 -24.40 3.56 3.85
CA LEU A 51 -24.15 4.42 2.70
C LEU A 51 -22.99 3.87 1.83
N LEU A 52 -21.86 3.55 2.46
CA LEU A 52 -20.70 3.03 1.72
C LEU A 52 -21.03 1.70 1.04
N HIS A 53 -21.72 0.80 1.73
CA HIS A 53 -22.18 -0.47 1.14
C HIS A 53 -23.07 -0.24 -0.09
N ALA A 54 -24.04 0.67 -0.02
CA ALA A 54 -24.92 0.99 -1.15
C ALA A 54 -24.16 1.57 -2.33
N GLU A 55 -23.18 2.47 -2.05
CA GLU A 55 -22.37 3.12 -3.08
C GLU A 55 -21.38 2.16 -3.77
N LEU A 56 -20.84 1.19 -3.04
CA LEU A 56 -20.03 0.12 -3.60
C LEU A 56 -20.89 -0.85 -4.42
N ALA A 57 -22.01 -1.30 -3.85
CA ALA A 57 -22.90 -2.28 -4.50
C ALA A 57 -23.46 -1.78 -5.83
N ARG A 58 -23.86 -0.51 -5.94
CA ARG A 58 -24.38 0.04 -7.21
C ARG A 58 -23.33 0.11 -8.31
N ARG A 59 -22.02 0.00 -7.98
CA ARG A 59 -20.89 -0.01 -8.90
C ARG A 59 -20.28 -1.41 -9.10
N ASP A 60 -20.84 -2.41 -8.43
CA ASP A 60 -20.33 -3.78 -8.44
C ASP A 60 -18.85 -3.82 -7.95
N LEU A 61 -18.58 -3.07 -6.87
CA LEU A 61 -17.30 -3.00 -6.18
C LEU A 61 -17.38 -3.65 -4.80
N GLU A 62 -16.29 -4.26 -4.39
CA GLU A 62 -16.06 -4.80 -3.06
C GLU A 62 -14.99 -3.99 -2.34
N LEU A 63 -15.21 -3.68 -1.04
CA LEU A 63 -14.16 -3.15 -0.19
C LEU A 63 -13.28 -4.32 0.26
N ILE A 64 -11.97 -4.23 0.02
CA ILE A 64 -11.07 -5.34 0.32
C ILE A 64 -10.22 -5.11 1.57
N GLY A 65 -9.98 -3.85 1.94
CA GLY A 65 -9.16 -3.46 3.08
C GLY A 65 -9.00 -1.95 3.16
N ALA A 66 -8.16 -1.56 4.08
CA ALA A 66 -7.70 -0.17 4.22
C ALA A 66 -6.22 -0.15 4.59
N THR A 67 -5.53 0.90 4.16
CA THR A 67 -4.18 1.23 4.63
C THR A 67 -4.25 2.44 5.56
N HIS A 68 -3.76 2.27 6.81
CA HIS A 68 -3.70 3.35 7.80
C HIS A 68 -2.25 3.75 8.07
N VAL A 69 -1.96 5.04 7.87
CA VAL A 69 -0.62 5.63 8.05
C VAL A 69 -0.54 6.29 9.42
N HIS A 70 0.56 6.03 10.16
CA HIS A 70 0.81 6.63 11.46
C HIS A 70 2.30 6.65 11.79
N THR A 71 2.75 7.52 12.70
CA THR A 71 4.15 7.57 13.16
C THR A 71 4.41 6.46 14.20
N PHE A 72 4.89 5.30 13.74
CA PHE A 72 5.05 4.12 14.60
C PHE A 72 6.24 4.21 15.57
N GLY A 73 7.29 4.93 15.21
CA GLY A 73 8.46 5.11 16.09
C GLY A 73 8.22 6.01 17.30
N ASP A 74 7.15 6.82 17.29
CA ASP A 74 6.76 7.70 18.39
C ASP A 74 5.71 7.04 19.29
N ARG A 75 6.15 6.46 20.41
CA ARG A 75 5.26 5.82 21.39
C ARG A 75 4.23 6.76 22.01
N SER A 76 4.46 8.08 22.00
CA SER A 76 3.50 9.04 22.55
C SER A 76 2.22 9.16 21.70
N SER A 77 2.33 8.82 20.41
CA SER A 77 1.20 8.82 19.46
C SER A 77 0.41 7.51 19.42
N ALA A 78 0.94 6.42 20.00
CA ALA A 78 0.30 5.11 19.96
C ALA A 78 -1.15 5.08 20.49
N PRO A 79 -1.54 5.80 21.57
CA PRO A 79 -2.94 5.84 21.99
C PRO A 79 -3.91 6.35 20.93
N GLN A 80 -3.52 7.39 20.17
CA GLN A 80 -4.32 7.93 19.07
C GLN A 80 -4.48 6.90 17.94
N LEU A 81 -3.40 6.20 17.59
CA LEU A 81 -3.47 5.10 16.62
C LEU A 81 -4.51 4.07 17.06
N MET A 82 -4.43 3.58 18.31
CA MET A 82 -5.37 2.57 18.81
C MET A 82 -6.82 3.06 18.82
N GLU A 83 -7.06 4.34 19.06
CA GLU A 83 -8.39 4.94 18.94
C GLU A 83 -8.87 4.90 17.50
N THR A 84 -8.06 5.37 16.54
CA THR A 84 -8.39 5.33 15.11
C THR A 84 -8.64 3.90 14.61
N LEU A 85 -7.83 2.93 15.02
CA LEU A 85 -8.04 1.54 14.62
C LEU A 85 -9.38 0.98 15.15
N ARG A 86 -9.81 1.38 16.36
CA ARG A 86 -11.12 0.98 16.92
C ARG A 86 -12.31 1.66 16.22
N GLU A 87 -12.11 2.76 15.55
CA GLU A 87 -13.13 3.40 14.72
C GLU A 87 -13.18 2.78 13.31
N LEU A 88 -12.00 2.52 12.73
CA LEU A 88 -11.86 2.03 11.37
C LEU A 88 -12.21 0.53 11.23
N ALA A 89 -11.74 -0.31 12.14
CA ALA A 89 -11.89 -1.76 12.01
C ALA A 89 -13.35 -2.24 11.99
N PRO A 90 -14.30 -1.68 12.79
CA PRO A 90 -15.72 -2.02 12.67
C PRO A 90 -16.29 -1.74 11.27
N LEU A 91 -15.91 -0.60 10.65
CA LEU A 91 -16.36 -0.26 9.30
C LEU A 91 -15.91 -1.32 8.28
N LEU A 92 -14.66 -1.73 8.33
CA LEU A 92 -14.13 -2.78 7.45
C LEU A 92 -14.88 -4.11 7.64
N ARG A 93 -15.02 -4.54 8.88
CA ARG A 93 -15.73 -5.78 9.22
C ARG A 93 -17.18 -5.77 8.73
N ASP A 94 -17.91 -4.67 8.97
CA ASP A 94 -19.33 -4.54 8.62
C ASP A 94 -19.54 -4.50 7.09
N LEU A 95 -18.51 -4.14 6.33
CA LEU A 95 -18.47 -4.17 4.86
C LEU A 95 -17.86 -5.47 4.29
N GLY A 96 -17.46 -6.40 5.16
CA GLY A 96 -16.87 -7.68 4.73
C GLY A 96 -15.42 -7.60 4.28
N ALA A 97 -14.76 -6.45 4.48
CA ALA A 97 -13.33 -6.31 4.22
C ALA A 97 -12.52 -7.02 5.32
N GLY A 98 -11.64 -7.94 4.92
CA GLY A 98 -10.93 -8.80 5.87
C GLY A 98 -9.57 -8.29 6.32
N HIS A 99 -9.07 -7.18 5.77
CA HIS A 99 -7.69 -6.74 5.95
C HIS A 99 -7.57 -5.29 6.42
N LEU A 100 -6.65 -5.03 7.34
CA LEU A 100 -6.22 -3.71 7.73
C LEU A 100 -4.69 -3.64 7.67
N VAL A 101 -4.21 -2.84 6.73
CA VAL A 101 -2.79 -2.58 6.52
C VAL A 101 -2.37 -1.39 7.37
N ILE A 102 -1.25 -1.50 8.06
CA ILE A 102 -0.62 -0.41 8.81
C ILE A 102 0.71 -0.05 8.16
N MET A 103 1.00 1.25 8.10
CA MET A 103 2.19 1.80 7.44
C MET A 103 2.79 2.91 8.29
N ASP A 104 4.13 2.92 8.43
CA ASP A 104 4.81 4.05 9.07
C ASP A 104 4.75 5.30 8.21
N GLU A 105 4.68 6.48 8.83
CA GLU A 105 4.63 7.75 8.11
C GLU A 105 5.96 8.04 7.39
N SER A 106 5.85 8.50 6.15
CA SER A 106 7.04 8.86 5.37
C SER A 106 7.70 10.14 5.92
N ASN A 107 8.94 9.99 6.34
CA ASN A 107 9.81 11.08 6.75
C ASN A 107 10.90 11.27 5.70
N TRP A 108 10.69 12.13 4.73
CA TRP A 108 11.63 12.37 3.63
C TRP A 108 13.02 12.79 4.13
N TYR A 109 13.76 11.83 4.68
CA TYR A 109 15.08 12.04 5.24
C TYR A 109 16.15 12.28 4.15
N PRO A 110 17.29 12.90 4.51
CA PRO A 110 18.40 13.10 3.57
C PRO A 110 18.92 11.79 3.02
N LEU A 111 19.26 11.77 1.73
CA LEU A 111 19.86 10.62 1.05
C LEU A 111 21.06 10.06 1.84
N GLY A 112 21.10 8.75 2.00
CA GLY A 112 22.11 8.02 2.76
C GLY A 112 21.81 7.93 4.26
N ARG A 113 20.56 8.28 4.66
CA ARG A 113 20.04 8.06 6.01
C ARG A 113 18.69 7.37 5.98
N GLU A 114 18.50 6.54 4.99
CA GLU A 114 17.29 5.78 4.71
C GLU A 114 16.89 4.97 5.94
N GLY A 115 15.62 5.10 6.36
CA GLY A 115 14.98 4.31 7.39
C GLY A 115 15.70 4.23 8.74
N VAL A 116 16.44 5.25 9.15
CA VAL A 116 17.26 5.17 10.36
C VAL A 116 16.49 5.63 11.59
N LEU A 117 15.99 4.67 12.38
CA LEU A 117 15.66 4.88 13.79
C LEU A 117 16.86 4.48 14.66
N ASP A 118 17.04 5.16 15.78
CA ASP A 118 17.88 4.63 16.87
C ASP A 118 17.20 3.42 17.52
N GLU A 119 17.93 2.72 18.40
CA GLU A 119 17.39 1.51 19.01
C GLU A 119 16.11 1.77 19.83
N ALA A 120 16.01 2.92 20.49
CA ALA A 120 14.83 3.27 21.29
C ALA A 120 13.61 3.52 20.38
N GLY A 121 13.79 4.24 19.28
CA GLY A 121 12.76 4.45 18.26
C GLY A 121 12.33 3.15 17.59
N TRP A 122 13.28 2.24 17.30
CA TRP A 122 12.97 0.92 16.75
C TRP A 122 12.13 0.08 17.72
N GLN A 123 12.52 0.01 19.00
CA GLN A 123 11.74 -0.71 20.00
C GLN A 123 10.35 -0.08 20.20
N GLY A 124 10.25 1.24 20.05
CA GLY A 124 8.98 1.96 20.00
C GLY A 124 8.09 1.48 18.84
N LEU A 125 8.65 1.41 17.63
CA LEU A 125 7.96 0.91 16.43
C LEU A 125 7.47 -0.53 16.65
N VAL A 126 8.34 -1.44 17.07
CA VAL A 126 7.97 -2.86 17.31
C VAL A 126 6.84 -2.97 18.33
N ALA A 127 6.92 -2.21 19.44
CA ALA A 127 5.86 -2.22 20.45
C ALA A 127 4.52 -1.71 19.88
N THR A 128 4.55 -0.62 19.09
CA THR A 128 3.35 -0.05 18.47
C THR A 128 2.73 -1.00 17.44
N VAL A 129 3.57 -1.66 16.62
CA VAL A 129 3.11 -2.68 15.65
C VAL A 129 2.41 -3.83 16.37
N ARG A 130 3.00 -4.37 17.45
CA ARG A 130 2.39 -5.46 18.24
C ARG A 130 1.05 -5.05 18.86
N GLU A 131 0.95 -3.84 19.39
CA GLU A 131 -0.31 -3.31 19.94
C GLU A 131 -1.37 -3.14 18.87
N ALA A 132 -0.99 -2.59 17.71
CA ALA A 132 -1.91 -2.42 16.57
C ALA A 132 -2.40 -3.79 16.07
N GLN A 133 -1.51 -4.76 15.90
CA GLN A 133 -1.87 -6.12 15.51
C GLN A 133 -2.84 -6.75 16.52
N ALA A 134 -2.57 -6.63 17.81
CA ALA A 134 -3.45 -7.18 18.85
C ALA A 134 -4.87 -6.58 18.80
N VAL A 135 -5.00 -5.27 18.54
CA VAL A 135 -6.29 -4.61 18.34
C VAL A 135 -6.98 -5.10 17.07
N ILE A 136 -6.28 -5.10 15.93
CA ILE A 136 -6.86 -5.46 14.63
C ILE A 136 -7.32 -6.93 14.62
N GLU A 137 -6.45 -7.83 15.04
CA GLU A 137 -6.72 -9.27 14.98
C GLU A 137 -7.53 -9.75 16.19
N GLY A 138 -7.15 -9.32 17.41
CA GLY A 138 -7.75 -9.79 18.65
C GLY A 138 -9.14 -9.22 18.91
N ASP A 139 -9.32 -7.91 18.73
CA ASP A 139 -10.58 -7.24 19.03
C ASP A 139 -11.59 -7.34 17.87
N PHE A 140 -11.12 -7.37 16.62
CA PHE A 140 -11.98 -7.25 15.44
C PHE A 140 -11.94 -8.45 14.49
N GLY A 141 -10.97 -9.35 14.62
CA GLY A 141 -10.86 -10.54 13.78
C GLY A 141 -10.45 -10.24 12.32
N LEU A 142 -9.89 -9.06 12.07
CA LEU A 142 -9.32 -8.71 10.77
C LEU A 142 -7.88 -9.21 10.68
N LYS A 143 -7.35 -9.35 9.46
CA LYS A 143 -5.94 -9.63 9.24
C LYS A 143 -5.15 -8.33 9.25
N ALA A 144 -4.16 -8.22 10.15
CA ALA A 144 -3.22 -7.12 10.18
C ALA A 144 -2.03 -7.40 9.25
N SER A 145 -1.57 -6.38 8.53
CA SER A 145 -0.37 -6.45 7.70
C SER A 145 0.42 -5.16 7.80
N PHE A 146 1.75 -5.24 7.85
CA PHE A 146 2.62 -4.06 7.81
C PHE A 146 3.06 -3.80 6.38
N HIS A 147 2.98 -2.55 5.95
CA HIS A 147 3.41 -2.11 4.62
C HIS A 147 4.77 -1.41 4.69
N PRO A 148 5.89 -2.08 4.34
CA PRO A 148 7.17 -1.42 4.14
C PRO A 148 7.08 -0.39 3.01
N HIS A 149 7.46 0.86 3.29
CA HIS A 149 7.26 1.96 2.35
C HIS A 149 8.50 2.85 2.25
N ILE A 150 8.76 3.38 1.07
CA ILE A 150 9.85 4.32 0.80
C ILE A 150 9.71 5.55 1.71
N GLY A 151 10.83 5.99 2.28
CA GLY A 151 10.87 7.18 3.14
C GLY A 151 10.41 6.92 4.57
N THR A 152 10.26 5.66 4.98
CA THR A 152 9.86 5.25 6.34
C THR A 152 10.99 4.57 7.10
N ALA A 153 10.73 4.16 8.33
CA ALA A 153 11.70 3.42 9.14
C ALA A 153 11.88 1.95 8.67
N VAL A 154 10.95 1.43 7.86
CA VAL A 154 10.98 0.06 7.34
C VAL A 154 10.79 0.08 5.83
N GLU A 155 11.89 0.04 5.08
CA GLU A 155 11.90 0.09 3.61
C GLU A 155 12.94 -0.83 2.96
N LEU A 156 14.02 -1.18 3.70
CA LEU A 156 15.08 -2.06 3.22
C LEU A 156 14.89 -3.48 3.74
N GLU A 157 15.34 -4.49 2.98
CA GLU A 157 15.23 -5.90 3.37
C GLU A 157 15.75 -6.18 4.78
N SER A 158 16.85 -5.53 5.19
CA SER A 158 17.41 -5.71 6.53
C SER A 158 16.48 -5.22 7.64
N GLN A 159 15.70 -4.16 7.37
CA GLN A 159 14.71 -3.62 8.30
C GLN A 159 13.44 -4.47 8.31
N ILE A 160 13.02 -4.94 7.13
CA ILE A 160 11.90 -5.87 7.01
C ILE A 160 12.22 -7.18 7.72
N ASP A 161 13.40 -7.76 7.48
CA ASP A 161 13.86 -8.98 8.17
C ASP A 161 13.85 -8.80 9.70
N ARG A 162 14.32 -7.64 10.19
CA ARG A 162 14.32 -7.33 11.61
C ARG A 162 12.90 -7.22 12.17
N LEU A 163 12.00 -6.52 11.47
CA LEU A 163 10.60 -6.41 11.87
C LEU A 163 9.94 -7.79 11.97
N LEU A 164 10.13 -8.64 10.96
CA LEU A 164 9.58 -10.00 10.94
C LEU A 164 10.16 -10.91 12.02
N ALA A 165 11.43 -10.71 12.40
CA ALA A 165 12.07 -11.45 13.49
C ALA A 165 11.58 -11.01 14.87
N GLU A 166 11.18 -9.74 15.02
CA GLU A 166 10.75 -9.16 16.28
C GLU A 166 9.21 -9.08 16.43
N THR A 167 8.42 -9.43 15.39
CA THR A 167 6.95 -9.40 15.43
C THR A 167 6.35 -10.59 14.69
N ASP A 168 5.07 -10.88 14.97
CA ASP A 168 4.29 -11.86 14.23
C ASP A 168 3.45 -11.23 13.10
N ILE A 169 3.63 -9.92 12.81
CA ILE A 169 2.89 -9.20 11.78
C ILE A 169 3.23 -9.74 10.39
N ASP A 170 2.22 -9.95 9.56
CA ASP A 170 2.45 -10.27 8.15
C ASP A 170 2.68 -9.00 7.32
N LEU A 171 3.09 -9.17 6.07
CA LEU A 171 3.39 -8.07 5.16
C LEU A 171 2.23 -7.78 4.21
N CYS A 172 1.99 -6.49 4.01
CA CYS A 172 1.50 -5.97 2.75
C CYS A 172 2.74 -5.70 1.88
N PHE A 173 3.04 -6.60 0.96
CA PHE A 173 4.24 -6.50 0.15
C PHE A 173 3.99 -5.67 -1.10
N ASP A 174 4.72 -4.56 -1.25
CA ASP A 174 4.67 -3.70 -2.43
C ASP A 174 5.88 -3.93 -3.33
N THR A 175 5.62 -4.31 -4.57
CA THR A 175 6.66 -4.65 -5.54
C THR A 175 7.48 -3.44 -6.01
N GLY A 176 6.85 -2.25 -6.10
CA GLY A 176 7.50 -1.02 -6.51
C GLY A 176 8.32 -0.39 -5.38
N HIS A 177 7.76 -0.29 -4.18
CA HIS A 177 8.49 0.24 -3.02
C HIS A 177 9.73 -0.61 -2.72
N HIS A 178 9.60 -1.94 -2.80
CA HIS A 178 10.74 -2.83 -2.62
C HIS A 178 11.82 -2.64 -3.71
N ALA A 179 11.39 -2.54 -4.98
CA ALA A 179 12.31 -2.37 -6.10
C ALA A 179 13.00 -0.99 -6.14
N PHE A 180 12.45 0.01 -5.46
CA PHE A 180 12.96 1.39 -5.48
C PHE A 180 14.43 1.47 -5.07
N TRP A 181 14.83 0.76 -4.02
CA TRP A 181 16.20 0.70 -3.53
C TRP A 181 17.08 -0.35 -4.25
N ASN A 182 16.69 -0.72 -5.48
CA ASN A 182 17.39 -1.72 -6.30
C ASN A 182 17.44 -3.13 -5.68
N GLN A 183 16.43 -3.45 -4.88
CA GLN A 183 16.18 -4.77 -4.33
C GLN A 183 15.37 -5.61 -5.34
N ASP A 184 15.46 -6.94 -5.26
CA ASP A 184 14.71 -7.85 -6.15
C ASP A 184 13.40 -8.29 -5.48
N PRO A 185 12.22 -7.76 -5.91
CA PRO A 185 10.95 -8.09 -5.27
C PRO A 185 10.63 -9.58 -5.32
N LEU A 186 10.85 -10.25 -6.45
CA LEU A 186 10.50 -11.66 -6.59
C LEU A 186 11.39 -12.57 -5.72
N ALA A 187 12.69 -12.30 -5.70
CA ALA A 187 13.61 -13.05 -4.84
C ALA A 187 13.25 -12.88 -3.37
N TYR A 188 12.88 -11.66 -2.95
CA TYR A 188 12.51 -11.40 -1.57
C TYR A 188 11.13 -11.96 -1.22
N MET A 189 10.13 -11.86 -2.10
CA MET A 189 8.82 -12.51 -1.93
C MET A 189 8.96 -14.02 -1.66
N ARG A 190 9.82 -14.69 -2.43
CA ARG A 190 10.10 -16.13 -2.21
C ARG A 190 10.71 -16.41 -0.84
N LYS A 191 11.57 -15.53 -0.35
CA LYS A 191 12.22 -15.65 0.96
C LYS A 191 11.23 -15.52 2.12
N VAL A 192 10.26 -14.62 2.00
CA VAL A 192 9.32 -14.28 3.08
C VAL A 192 7.88 -14.71 2.79
N TRP A 193 7.70 -15.66 1.87
CA TRP A 193 6.39 -16.06 1.33
C TRP A 193 5.33 -16.33 2.41
N ASP A 194 5.68 -17.09 3.43
CA ASP A 194 4.76 -17.45 4.53
C ASP A 194 4.31 -16.25 5.39
N ARG A 195 4.88 -15.07 5.14
CA ARG A 195 4.59 -13.82 5.84
C ARG A 195 3.95 -12.77 4.95
N ILE A 196 3.52 -13.11 3.73
CA ILE A 196 2.83 -12.19 2.80
C ILE A 196 1.33 -12.47 2.87
N ALA A 197 0.56 -11.50 3.40
CA ALA A 197 -0.89 -11.60 3.49
C ALA A 197 -1.62 -10.68 2.49
N TYR A 198 -0.91 -9.69 1.93
CA TYR A 198 -1.46 -8.66 1.07
C TYR A 198 -0.40 -8.23 0.04
N VAL A 199 -0.78 -7.87 -1.16
CA VAL A 199 0.16 -7.44 -2.21
C VAL A 199 -0.29 -6.14 -2.86
N HIS A 200 0.61 -5.17 -2.91
CA HIS A 200 0.51 -4.02 -3.80
C HIS A 200 1.37 -4.26 -5.05
N LEU A 201 0.72 -4.21 -6.21
CA LEU A 201 1.42 -4.24 -7.50
C LEU A 201 1.72 -2.81 -7.93
N LYS A 202 2.97 -2.46 -7.86
CA LYS A 202 3.54 -1.16 -8.26
C LYS A 202 4.81 -1.40 -9.05
N ASN A 203 5.19 -0.51 -9.94
CA ASN A 203 6.41 -0.64 -10.72
C ASN A 203 7.24 0.66 -10.69
N VAL A 204 8.52 0.57 -11.00
CA VAL A 204 9.44 1.70 -10.90
C VAL A 204 10.09 2.00 -12.25
N ASP A 205 10.23 3.29 -12.59
CA ASP A 205 11.04 3.75 -13.71
C ASP A 205 12.52 3.61 -13.39
N ALA A 206 13.25 2.82 -14.19
CA ALA A 206 14.66 2.53 -13.96
C ALA A 206 15.54 3.77 -14.09
N ALA A 207 15.21 4.71 -14.98
CA ALA A 207 16.02 5.90 -15.22
C ALA A 207 15.84 6.94 -14.11
N VAL A 208 14.57 7.16 -13.66
CA VAL A 208 14.29 8.05 -12.52
C VAL A 208 14.88 7.48 -11.24
N ARG A 209 14.67 6.18 -10.98
CA ARG A 209 15.27 5.47 -9.84
C ARG A 209 16.79 5.62 -9.81
N ARG A 210 17.46 5.47 -10.96
CA ARG A 210 18.91 5.64 -11.06
C ARG A 210 19.36 7.02 -10.58
N ARG A 211 18.63 8.09 -10.90
CA ARG A 211 18.95 9.45 -10.45
C ARG A 211 18.89 9.58 -8.93
N VAL A 212 17.96 8.86 -8.27
CA VAL A 212 17.89 8.82 -6.80
C VAL A 212 19.11 8.07 -6.23
N LEU A 213 19.42 6.88 -6.76
CA LEU A 213 20.57 6.09 -6.32
C LEU A 213 21.91 6.83 -6.53
N ASP A 214 22.04 7.58 -7.62
CA ASP A 214 23.19 8.44 -7.92
C ASP A 214 23.18 9.78 -7.14
N ARG A 215 22.18 10.00 -6.27
CA ARG A 215 21.99 11.20 -5.43
C ARG A 215 21.86 12.50 -6.20
N THR A 216 21.35 12.45 -7.44
CA THR A 216 21.07 13.61 -8.28
C THR A 216 19.61 14.04 -8.24
N LEU A 217 18.75 13.27 -7.58
CA LEU A 217 17.34 13.54 -7.34
C LEU A 217 16.98 13.09 -5.93
N SER A 218 16.21 13.90 -5.19
CA SER A 218 15.73 13.48 -3.87
C SER A 218 14.65 12.40 -3.98
N VAL A 219 14.45 11.65 -2.90
CA VAL A 219 13.37 10.66 -2.83
C VAL A 219 12.01 11.34 -3.03
N ALA A 220 11.75 12.46 -2.35
CA ALA A 220 10.51 13.19 -2.46
C ALA A 220 10.26 13.70 -3.90
N ASP A 221 11.25 14.34 -4.53
CA ASP A 221 11.12 14.87 -5.90
C ASP A 221 10.98 13.77 -6.95
N SER A 222 11.40 12.54 -6.64
CA SER A 222 11.32 11.41 -7.57
C SER A 222 9.88 11.02 -7.92
N TYR A 223 8.95 11.22 -7.00
CA TYR A 223 7.52 10.96 -7.25
C TYR A 223 6.96 11.90 -8.32
N GLY A 224 7.20 13.21 -8.18
CA GLY A 224 6.82 14.19 -9.20
C GLY A 224 7.50 13.95 -10.55
N ALA A 225 8.74 13.41 -10.53
CA ALA A 225 9.48 13.04 -11.72
C ALA A 225 9.04 11.69 -12.37
N GLY A 226 8.08 10.98 -11.77
CA GLY A 226 7.52 9.76 -12.32
C GLY A 226 8.32 8.50 -11.99
N VAL A 227 8.86 8.39 -10.79
CA VAL A 227 9.57 7.17 -10.37
C VAL A 227 8.64 5.96 -10.33
N MET A 228 7.34 6.15 -10.05
CA MET A 228 6.35 5.07 -10.12
C MET A 228 5.83 4.97 -11.56
N ALA A 229 6.29 3.96 -12.27
CA ALA A 229 5.93 3.69 -13.65
C ALA A 229 4.63 2.89 -13.78
N PRO A 230 3.88 3.01 -14.90
CA PRO A 230 2.83 2.06 -15.22
C PRO A 230 3.36 0.62 -15.20
N LEU A 231 2.54 -0.33 -14.76
CA LEU A 231 2.97 -1.72 -14.57
C LEU A 231 3.69 -2.34 -15.78
N PRO A 232 3.25 -2.11 -17.04
CA PRO A 232 3.93 -2.68 -18.20
C PRO A 232 5.28 -2.03 -18.55
N ASP A 233 5.58 -0.82 -18.03
CA ASP A 233 6.70 0.00 -18.47
C ASP A 233 7.88 0.03 -17.49
N GLY A 234 7.68 -0.45 -16.27
CA GLY A 234 8.69 -0.37 -15.22
C GLY A 234 9.74 -1.48 -15.25
N ALA A 235 10.66 -1.42 -14.30
CA ALA A 235 11.79 -2.33 -14.19
C ALA A 235 11.48 -3.66 -13.49
N VAL A 236 10.34 -3.75 -12.77
CA VAL A 236 9.91 -4.98 -12.12
C VAL A 236 9.19 -5.86 -13.14
N ASP A 237 9.56 -7.13 -13.22
CA ASP A 237 8.84 -8.10 -14.05
C ASP A 237 7.54 -8.52 -13.35
N ILE A 238 6.48 -7.75 -13.56
CA ILE A 238 5.15 -8.01 -13.00
C ILE A 238 4.58 -9.35 -13.50
N ARG A 239 4.97 -9.81 -14.68
CA ARG A 239 4.54 -11.12 -15.20
C ARG A 239 5.06 -12.26 -14.31
N GLU A 240 6.33 -12.24 -13.98
CA GLU A 240 6.94 -13.24 -13.09
C GLU A 240 6.35 -13.17 -11.67
N ILE A 241 6.04 -11.95 -11.17
CA ILE A 241 5.33 -11.79 -9.89
C ILE A 241 3.94 -12.45 -9.95
N MET A 242 3.15 -12.15 -10.98
CA MET A 242 1.80 -12.71 -11.13
C MET A 242 1.83 -14.23 -11.30
N HIS A 243 2.80 -14.73 -12.06
CA HIS A 243 3.01 -16.16 -12.21
C HIS A 243 3.33 -16.83 -10.87
N PHE A 244 4.24 -16.26 -10.10
CA PHE A 244 4.59 -16.74 -8.76
C PHE A 244 3.37 -16.73 -7.83
N LEU A 245 2.59 -15.65 -7.77
CA LEU A 245 1.37 -15.60 -6.96
C LEU A 245 0.36 -16.69 -7.33
N ASN A 246 0.20 -16.97 -8.62
CA ASN A 246 -0.69 -18.02 -9.11
C ASN A 246 -0.17 -19.43 -8.79
N GLU A 247 1.14 -19.70 -8.97
CA GLU A 247 1.77 -20.99 -8.67
C GLU A 247 1.68 -21.34 -7.20
N GLU A 248 1.91 -20.36 -6.32
CA GLU A 248 1.80 -20.52 -4.86
C GLU A 248 0.34 -20.49 -4.36
N GLY A 249 -0.62 -20.25 -5.23
CA GLY A 249 -2.04 -20.24 -4.88
C GLY A 249 -2.44 -19.07 -3.96
N PHE A 250 -1.85 -17.89 -4.17
CA PHE A 250 -2.15 -16.73 -3.34
C PHE A 250 -3.64 -16.37 -3.38
N THR A 251 -4.27 -16.27 -2.21
CA THR A 251 -5.70 -15.96 -2.06
C THR A 251 -5.95 -14.60 -1.41
N GLY A 252 -4.90 -13.94 -0.94
CA GLY A 252 -4.98 -12.61 -0.36
C GLY A 252 -5.33 -11.52 -1.40
N PRO A 253 -5.58 -10.30 -0.95
CA PRO A 253 -5.82 -9.16 -1.81
C PRO A 253 -4.61 -8.81 -2.68
N VAL A 254 -4.89 -8.42 -3.94
CA VAL A 254 -3.89 -7.87 -4.87
C VAL A 254 -4.41 -6.53 -5.38
N VAL A 255 -3.73 -5.47 -4.98
CA VAL A 255 -4.10 -4.10 -5.31
C VAL A 255 -3.11 -3.52 -6.30
N VAL A 256 -3.61 -2.94 -7.37
CA VAL A 256 -2.79 -2.19 -8.32
C VAL A 256 -2.73 -0.74 -7.84
N GLU A 257 -1.52 -0.24 -7.63
CA GLU A 257 -1.28 1.14 -7.27
C GLU A 257 -0.43 1.88 -8.30
N GLN A 258 -0.72 3.16 -8.49
CA GLN A 258 -0.02 4.01 -9.45
C GLN A 258 0.04 5.44 -8.93
N ASP A 259 1.18 5.84 -8.37
CA ASP A 259 1.38 7.26 -8.06
C ASP A 259 1.57 8.04 -9.37
N VAL A 260 0.71 9.04 -9.57
CA VAL A 260 0.68 9.81 -10.81
C VAL A 260 1.72 10.91 -10.77
N ALA A 261 2.64 10.94 -11.74
CA ALA A 261 3.64 11.99 -11.86
C ALA A 261 3.01 13.36 -12.17
N GLU A 262 3.64 14.45 -11.75
CA GLU A 262 3.16 15.81 -12.03
C GLU A 262 3.04 16.12 -13.53
N ASN A 263 3.88 15.50 -14.35
CA ASN A 263 3.92 15.65 -15.79
C ASN A 263 3.26 14.50 -16.56
N ALA A 264 2.44 13.69 -15.90
CA ALA A 264 1.76 12.56 -16.53
C ALA A 264 0.86 13.04 -17.67
N THR A 265 0.92 12.35 -18.80
CA THR A 265 0.08 12.63 -19.96
C THR A 265 -1.22 11.81 -19.95
N GLU A 266 -1.24 10.72 -19.19
CA GLU A 266 -2.42 9.88 -18.98
C GLU A 266 -3.14 10.28 -17.70
N THR A 267 -4.47 10.26 -17.71
CA THR A 267 -5.28 10.47 -16.51
C THR A 267 -5.20 9.24 -15.58
N PRO A 268 -5.54 9.38 -14.28
CA PRO A 268 -5.64 8.23 -13.36
C PRO A 268 -6.50 7.09 -13.92
N LEU A 269 -7.66 7.41 -14.50
CA LEU A 269 -8.54 6.42 -15.14
C LEU A 269 -7.87 5.69 -16.32
N GLN A 270 -7.10 6.41 -17.15
CA GLN A 270 -6.38 5.79 -18.27
C GLN A 270 -5.29 4.84 -17.78
N LEU A 271 -4.50 5.29 -16.79
CA LEU A 271 -3.45 4.47 -16.14
C LEU A 271 -4.06 3.24 -15.47
N ALA A 272 -5.15 3.40 -14.72
CA ALA A 272 -5.84 2.31 -14.05
C ALA A 272 -6.33 1.24 -15.06
N ARG A 273 -6.92 1.65 -16.17
CA ARG A 273 -7.32 0.73 -17.25
C ARG A 273 -6.13 0.01 -17.88
N ARG A 274 -5.07 0.73 -18.19
CA ARG A 274 -3.87 0.19 -18.80
C ARG A 274 -3.21 -0.86 -17.92
N ASN A 275 -3.04 -0.56 -16.64
CA ASN A 275 -2.48 -1.47 -15.67
C ASN A 275 -3.34 -2.72 -15.50
N LEU A 276 -4.67 -2.58 -15.37
CA LEU A 276 -5.58 -3.71 -15.25
C LEU A 276 -5.58 -4.61 -16.49
N GLN A 277 -5.58 -4.01 -17.68
CA GLN A 277 -5.51 -4.75 -18.94
C GLN A 277 -4.22 -5.55 -19.03
N TYR A 278 -3.10 -4.96 -18.65
CA TYR A 278 -1.82 -5.63 -18.61
C TYR A 278 -1.83 -6.81 -17.62
N VAL A 279 -2.27 -6.61 -16.38
CA VAL A 279 -2.32 -7.70 -15.38
C VAL A 279 -3.22 -8.83 -15.85
N ARG A 280 -4.40 -8.53 -16.42
CA ARG A 280 -5.32 -9.57 -16.96
C ARG A 280 -4.75 -10.34 -18.16
N ALA A 281 -3.86 -9.74 -18.92
CA ALA A 281 -3.23 -10.40 -20.06
C ALA A 281 -2.09 -11.34 -19.68
N ILE A 282 -1.56 -11.21 -18.45
CA ILE A 282 -0.40 -11.99 -17.97
C ILE A 282 -0.76 -12.95 -16.82
N ALA A 283 -1.97 -12.84 -16.23
CA ALA A 283 -2.45 -13.64 -15.10
C ALA A 283 -2.90 -15.06 -15.50
#